data_c5c57a1a6dce79402d53316e824aec17
#
_entry.id   c5c57a1a6dce79402d53316e824aec17
#
_cell.length_a   1.000
_cell.length_b   1.000
_cell.length_c   1.000
_cell.angle_alpha   90.00
_cell.angle_beta   90.00
_cell.angle_gamma   90.00
#
_symmetry.space_group_name_H-M   'P 1'
#
loop_
_entity.id
_entity.type
_entity.pdbx_description
1 polymer ?
#
loop_
_entity_poly.entity_id
_entity_poly.type
_entity_poly.pdbx_seq_one_letter_code
_entity_poly.pdbx_strand_id
1 'polypeptide(L)'
;LSTLMGKYGEEGDKLLFRILNSGEAFNGIDFTEYEVDPSESDNPEKGPFYNCRALTNRVCEKGLRYDLTVPFARFVVQHQNELSFPFKRSQIQPVWRADRPQKGRYREFYQCDADVIGSASQLNELELVQIVDRVFGLFDVRVCIKINNRKVLTGLAEICGFPDKVVDITVAIDKIDKIGLEAVEAEMLEKG
;
A
#
# COMPACT_ATOMS: atom_id res chain seq x y z
N LEU A 1 -13.78 8.83 -1.55
CA LEU A 1 -12.44 8.82 -2.13
C LEU A 1 -11.45 9.62 -1.29
N SER A 2 -11.79 10.82 -0.84
CA SER A 2 -10.93 11.68 0.01
C SER A 2 -10.38 11.00 1.26
N THR A 3 -11.10 10.03 1.82
CA THR A 3 -10.65 9.24 2.98
C THR A 3 -9.63 8.16 2.65
N LEU A 4 -9.47 7.81 1.38
CA LEU A 4 -8.53 6.81 0.91
C LEU A 4 -7.27 7.44 0.32
N MET A 5 -7.40 8.60 -0.35
CA MET A 5 -6.28 9.28 -1.01
C MET A 5 -5.27 9.85 -0.01
N GLY A 6 -4.01 9.83 -0.39
CA GLY A 6 -2.90 10.31 0.42
C GLY A 6 -2.49 9.40 1.58
N LYS A 7 -3.15 8.24 1.75
CA LYS A 7 -2.85 7.30 2.83
C LYS A 7 -1.79 6.27 2.46
N TYR A 8 -1.64 6.01 1.17
CA TYR A 8 -0.73 5.00 0.61
C TYR A 8 0.46 5.63 -0.13
N GLY A 9 0.63 6.97 -0.05
CA GLY A 9 1.58 7.71 -0.88
C GLY A 9 1.14 7.83 -2.33
N GLU A 10 1.91 8.56 -3.15
CA GLU A 10 1.54 8.81 -4.55
C GLU A 10 1.42 7.54 -5.39
N GLU A 11 2.28 6.55 -5.16
CA GLU A 11 2.22 5.27 -5.87
C GLU A 11 0.98 4.47 -5.48
N GLY A 12 0.64 4.43 -4.19
CA GLY A 12 -0.57 3.75 -3.73
C GLY A 12 -1.85 4.41 -4.24
N ASP A 13 -1.87 5.74 -4.33
CA ASP A 13 -3.02 6.47 -4.88
C ASP A 13 -3.29 6.15 -6.36
N LYS A 14 -2.25 5.83 -7.14
CA LYS A 14 -2.38 5.36 -8.53
C LYS A 14 -3.00 3.97 -8.63
N LEU A 15 -2.91 3.18 -7.58
CA LEU A 15 -3.46 1.82 -7.53
C LEU A 15 -4.90 1.75 -7.02
N LEU A 16 -5.50 2.89 -6.63
CA LEU A 16 -6.89 2.96 -6.23
C LEU A 16 -7.84 2.87 -7.43
N PHE A 17 -8.70 1.88 -7.45
CA PHE A 17 -9.84 1.87 -8.37
C PHE A 17 -10.83 2.97 -7.99
N ARG A 18 -11.08 3.87 -8.90
CA ARG A 18 -12.06 4.93 -8.75
C ARG A 18 -13.37 4.52 -9.38
N ILE A 19 -14.48 4.86 -8.74
CA ILE A 19 -15.83 4.52 -9.21
C ILE A 19 -16.43 5.79 -9.77
N LEU A 20 -16.82 5.75 -11.03
CA LEU A 20 -17.56 6.82 -11.68
C LEU A 20 -18.88 7.04 -10.93
N ASN A 21 -19.28 8.29 -10.74
CA ASN A 21 -20.53 8.63 -10.08
C ASN A 21 -21.72 8.02 -10.83
N SER A 22 -22.71 7.53 -10.09
CA SER A 22 -23.91 6.89 -10.66
C SER A 22 -24.75 7.89 -11.45
N GLY A 23 -25.45 7.41 -12.48
CA GLY A 23 -26.27 8.22 -13.37
C GLY A 23 -25.43 8.94 -14.42
N GLU A 24 -25.79 10.17 -14.72
CA GLU A 24 -25.11 11.00 -15.72
C GLU A 24 -23.90 11.71 -15.10
N ALA A 25 -22.81 10.97 -14.90
CA ALA A 25 -21.63 11.44 -14.16
C ALA A 25 -20.99 12.71 -14.74
N PHE A 26 -21.20 12.99 -16.02
CA PHE A 26 -20.68 14.17 -16.72
C PHE A 26 -21.70 15.31 -16.90
N ASN A 27 -22.93 15.12 -16.43
CA ASN A 27 -23.97 16.13 -16.55
C ASN A 27 -23.61 17.38 -15.73
N GLY A 28 -23.75 18.55 -16.36
CA GLY A 28 -23.45 19.84 -15.76
C GLY A 28 -21.95 20.11 -15.53
N ILE A 29 -21.07 19.36 -16.20
CA ILE A 29 -19.63 19.65 -16.20
C ILE A 29 -19.31 20.55 -17.37
N ASP A 30 -18.76 21.73 -17.07
CA ASP A 30 -18.11 22.56 -18.07
C ASP A 30 -16.67 22.08 -18.24
N PHE A 31 -16.38 21.42 -19.35
CA PHE A 31 -15.07 20.85 -19.62
C PHE A 31 -13.99 21.93 -19.83
N THR A 32 -14.40 23.17 -20.18
CA THR A 32 -13.45 24.26 -20.35
C THR A 32 -12.76 24.65 -19.04
N GLU A 33 -13.40 24.40 -17.88
CA GLU A 33 -12.78 24.62 -16.57
C GLU A 33 -11.59 23.68 -16.30
N TYR A 34 -11.47 22.61 -17.06
CA TYR A 34 -10.44 21.59 -16.89
C TYR A 34 -9.40 21.60 -18.00
N GLU A 35 -9.54 22.50 -18.98
CA GLU A 35 -8.54 22.67 -20.05
C GLU A 35 -7.23 23.19 -19.45
N VAL A 36 -6.11 22.66 -19.95
CA VAL A 36 -4.76 23.10 -19.61
C VAL A 36 -4.05 23.62 -20.85
N ASP A 37 -3.08 24.50 -20.64
CA ASP A 37 -2.31 25.05 -21.73
C ASP A 37 -1.57 23.94 -22.49
N PRO A 38 -1.70 23.84 -23.82
CA PRO A 38 -0.99 22.85 -24.62
C PRO A 38 0.52 22.84 -24.40
N SER A 39 1.12 23.96 -24.00
CA SER A 39 2.55 24.08 -23.71
C SER A 39 2.97 23.28 -22.44
N GLU A 40 2.02 22.98 -21.55
CA GLU A 40 2.24 22.15 -20.36
C GLU A 40 2.13 20.63 -20.65
N SER A 41 1.83 20.26 -21.89
CA SER A 41 1.65 18.87 -22.31
C SER A 41 2.91 18.29 -22.95
N ASP A 42 3.21 17.05 -22.65
CA ASP A 42 4.28 16.28 -23.30
C ASP A 42 4.04 16.07 -24.81
N ASN A 43 2.83 16.36 -25.31
CA ASN A 43 2.48 16.21 -26.72
C ASN A 43 1.47 17.27 -27.20
N PRO A 44 1.93 18.53 -27.48
CA PRO A 44 1.07 19.67 -27.77
C PRO A 44 0.26 19.58 -29.06
N GLU A 45 0.53 18.59 -29.94
CA GLU A 45 -0.18 18.40 -31.20
C GLU A 45 -1.52 17.61 -31.05
N LYS A 46 -1.81 17.07 -29.87
CA LYS A 46 -2.97 16.20 -29.61
C LYS A 46 -4.04 16.81 -28.68
N GLY A 47 -4.31 18.10 -28.78
CA GLY A 47 -5.34 18.76 -27.97
C GLY A 47 -6.80 18.38 -28.33
N PRO A 48 -7.78 18.72 -27.48
CA PRO A 48 -7.67 19.51 -26.24
C PRO A 48 -7.10 18.71 -25.07
N PHE A 49 -6.35 19.39 -24.20
CA PHE A 49 -5.76 18.80 -23.01
C PHE A 49 -6.57 19.16 -21.78
N TYR A 50 -6.74 18.20 -20.89
CA TYR A 50 -7.51 18.38 -19.67
C TYR A 50 -6.70 18.03 -18.44
N ASN A 51 -6.91 18.75 -17.35
CA ASN A 51 -6.45 18.35 -16.03
C ASN A 51 -7.20 17.08 -15.60
N CYS A 52 -6.72 15.93 -16.06
CA CYS A 52 -7.33 14.64 -15.84
C CYS A 52 -7.51 14.32 -14.35
N ARG A 53 -6.61 14.82 -13.50
CA ARG A 53 -6.70 14.60 -12.04
C ARG A 53 -7.89 15.36 -11.45
N ALA A 54 -8.06 16.62 -11.81
CA ALA A 54 -9.17 17.44 -11.33
C ALA A 54 -10.51 16.92 -11.85
N LEU A 55 -10.59 16.62 -13.15
CA LEU A 55 -11.80 16.04 -13.75
C LEU A 55 -12.16 14.70 -13.13
N THR A 56 -11.19 13.79 -12.95
CA THR A 56 -11.43 12.50 -12.29
C THR A 56 -11.95 12.67 -10.87
N ASN A 57 -11.42 13.61 -10.11
CA ASN A 57 -11.90 13.89 -8.75
C ASN A 57 -13.35 14.40 -8.75
N ARG A 58 -13.76 15.12 -9.78
CA ARG A 58 -15.13 15.64 -9.93
C ARG A 58 -16.13 14.54 -10.25
N VAL A 59 -15.76 13.58 -11.11
CA VAL A 59 -16.68 12.53 -11.59
C VAL A 59 -16.58 11.21 -10.79
N CYS A 60 -15.60 11.07 -9.92
CA CYS A 60 -15.36 9.88 -9.11
C CYS A 60 -15.24 10.24 -7.64
N GLU A 61 -16.35 10.25 -6.91
CA GLU A 61 -16.35 10.54 -5.46
C GLU A 61 -16.04 9.30 -4.62
N LYS A 62 -16.17 8.10 -5.19
CA LYS A 62 -16.01 6.82 -4.51
C LYS A 62 -14.83 6.05 -5.11
N GLY A 63 -14.29 5.14 -4.32
CA GLY A 63 -13.27 4.20 -4.76
C GLY A 63 -13.48 2.85 -4.09
N LEU A 64 -12.94 1.80 -4.71
CA LEU A 64 -12.89 0.49 -4.08
C LEU A 64 -11.81 0.49 -2.99
N ARG A 65 -12.05 -0.24 -1.92
CA ARG A 65 -11.07 -0.33 -0.83
C ARG A 65 -9.81 -1.05 -1.29
N TYR A 66 -8.70 -0.45 -1.00
CA TYR A 66 -7.37 -0.95 -1.35
C TYR A 66 -6.86 -2.00 -0.37
N ASP A 67 -7.19 -1.85 0.90
CA ASP A 67 -6.85 -2.74 2.01
C ASP A 67 -7.95 -2.74 3.07
N LEU A 68 -7.73 -3.45 4.17
CA LEU A 68 -8.62 -3.47 5.32
C LEU A 68 -8.08 -2.63 6.49
N THR A 69 -6.82 -2.22 6.46
CA THR A 69 -6.14 -1.47 7.54
C THR A 69 -6.65 -0.04 7.67
N VAL A 70 -6.76 0.70 6.55
CA VAL A 70 -7.26 2.09 6.59
C VAL A 70 -8.73 2.17 7.02
N PRO A 71 -9.64 1.33 6.50
CA PRO A 71 -11.01 1.25 7.01
C PRO A 71 -11.08 0.89 8.49
N PHE A 72 -10.22 -0.02 8.96
CA PHE A 72 -10.14 -0.40 10.37
C PHE A 72 -9.67 0.76 11.24
N ALA A 73 -8.58 1.43 10.88
CA ALA A 73 -8.07 2.60 11.61
C ALA A 73 -9.16 3.68 11.74
N ARG A 74 -9.91 3.93 10.67
CA ARG A 74 -11.04 4.85 10.72
C ARG A 74 -12.14 4.40 11.67
N PHE A 75 -12.52 3.11 11.64
CA PHE A 75 -13.48 2.54 12.56
C PHE A 75 -13.06 2.74 14.02
N VAL A 76 -11.80 2.44 14.33
CA VAL A 76 -11.27 2.61 15.70
C VAL A 76 -11.33 4.07 16.15
N VAL A 77 -10.96 5.03 15.29
CA VAL A 77 -11.04 6.46 15.64
C VAL A 77 -12.48 6.91 15.87
N GLN A 78 -13.43 6.43 15.06
CA GLN A 78 -14.84 6.78 15.18
C GLN A 78 -15.51 6.19 16.44
N HIS A 79 -15.06 5.02 16.88
CA HIS A 79 -15.65 4.28 18.00
C HIS A 79 -14.72 4.14 19.22
N GLN A 80 -13.66 4.95 19.30
CA GLN A 80 -12.63 4.81 20.34
C GLN A 80 -13.17 4.83 21.77
N ASN A 81 -14.28 5.55 22.00
CA ASN A 81 -14.91 5.65 23.33
C ASN A 81 -15.81 4.45 23.66
N GLU A 82 -16.10 3.59 22.67
CA GLU A 82 -16.95 2.41 22.81
C GLU A 82 -16.11 1.13 22.87
N LEU A 83 -14.82 1.20 22.46
CA LEU A 83 -13.92 0.06 22.37
C LEU A 83 -13.14 -0.13 23.67
N SER A 84 -13.00 -1.39 24.06
CA SER A 84 -12.07 -1.79 25.15
C SER A 84 -10.71 -2.14 24.54
N PHE A 85 -9.63 -1.59 25.10
CA PHE A 85 -8.27 -1.84 24.66
C PHE A 85 -7.54 -2.82 25.57
N PRO A 86 -6.62 -3.68 25.09
CA PRO A 86 -6.28 -3.84 23.66
C PRO A 86 -7.43 -4.42 22.86
N PHE A 87 -7.72 -3.79 21.71
CA PHE A 87 -8.77 -4.25 20.80
C PHE A 87 -8.17 -5.15 19.72
N LYS A 88 -8.72 -6.35 19.60
CA LYS A 88 -8.30 -7.36 18.62
C LYS A 88 -9.43 -7.63 17.65
N ARG A 89 -9.10 -7.69 16.37
CA ARG A 89 -10.08 -8.04 15.33
C ARG A 89 -9.48 -8.98 14.29
N SER A 90 -10.35 -9.74 13.63
CA SER A 90 -10.04 -10.40 12.36
C SER A 90 -11.06 -9.98 11.31
N GLN A 91 -10.63 -9.88 10.06
CA GLN A 91 -11.48 -9.51 8.94
C GLN A 91 -11.04 -10.24 7.68
N ILE A 92 -11.98 -10.88 6.98
CA ILE A 92 -11.74 -11.58 5.73
C ILE A 92 -12.67 -10.99 4.70
N GLN A 93 -12.13 -10.22 3.76
CA GLN A 93 -12.91 -9.53 2.74
C GLN A 93 -12.10 -9.29 1.46
N PRO A 94 -12.78 -9.10 0.30
CA PRO A 94 -12.11 -8.71 -0.92
C PRO A 94 -11.58 -7.28 -0.84
N VAL A 95 -10.45 -7.05 -1.49
CA VAL A 95 -9.83 -5.75 -1.74
C VAL A 95 -9.46 -5.63 -3.20
N TRP A 96 -9.27 -4.39 -3.68
CA TRP A 96 -9.05 -4.11 -5.09
C TRP A 96 -7.84 -3.20 -5.27
N ARG A 97 -6.91 -3.64 -6.13
CA ARG A 97 -5.72 -2.87 -6.50
C ARG A 97 -5.56 -2.82 -8.00
N ALA A 98 -5.35 -1.63 -8.56
CA ALA A 98 -5.17 -1.44 -9.99
C ALA A 98 -3.75 -1.83 -10.46
N ASP A 99 -3.12 -2.78 -9.79
CA ASP A 99 -1.83 -3.34 -10.19
C ASP A 99 -1.87 -3.93 -11.60
N ARG A 100 -0.70 -3.94 -12.26
CA ARG A 100 -0.55 -4.69 -13.50
C ARG A 100 -0.70 -6.19 -13.20
N PRO A 101 -1.66 -6.89 -13.80
CA PRO A 101 -1.86 -8.32 -13.56
C PRO A 101 -0.62 -9.13 -13.97
N GLN A 102 -0.23 -10.06 -13.09
CA GLN A 102 0.85 -11.00 -13.34
C GLN A 102 0.63 -12.25 -12.49
N LYS A 103 1.44 -13.28 -12.70
CA LYS A 103 1.31 -14.54 -11.93
C LYS A 103 1.36 -14.25 -10.42
N GLY A 104 0.31 -14.65 -9.70
CA GLY A 104 0.20 -14.45 -8.25
C GLY A 104 -0.21 -13.03 -7.81
N ARG A 105 -0.51 -12.11 -8.76
CA ARG A 105 -0.97 -10.76 -8.46
C ARG A 105 -2.24 -10.44 -9.26
N TYR A 106 -3.35 -10.34 -8.54
CA TYR A 106 -4.68 -10.09 -9.08
C TYR A 106 -5.16 -8.71 -8.71
N ARG A 107 -6.09 -8.18 -9.47
CA ARG A 107 -6.73 -6.87 -9.19
C ARG A 107 -7.81 -6.94 -8.13
N GLU A 108 -8.37 -8.12 -7.92
CA GLU A 108 -9.30 -8.45 -6.83
C GLU A 108 -8.77 -9.70 -6.12
N PHE A 109 -8.67 -9.63 -4.80
CA PHE A 109 -8.27 -10.75 -3.98
C PHE A 109 -8.78 -10.58 -2.55
N TYR A 110 -8.81 -11.66 -1.79
CA TYR A 110 -9.17 -11.63 -0.38
C TYR A 110 -7.95 -11.31 0.49
N GLN A 111 -8.12 -10.38 1.42
CA GLN A 111 -7.22 -10.23 2.55
C GLN A 111 -7.83 -10.90 3.79
N CYS A 112 -6.96 -11.57 4.55
CA CYS A 112 -7.28 -12.15 5.85
C CYS A 112 -6.44 -11.40 6.88
N ASP A 113 -7.00 -10.35 7.45
CA ASP A 113 -6.29 -9.48 8.38
C ASP A 113 -6.58 -9.88 9.82
N ALA A 114 -5.53 -9.87 10.65
CA ALA A 114 -5.61 -9.96 12.09
C ALA A 114 -4.85 -8.78 12.70
N ASP A 115 -5.54 -7.96 13.48
CA ASP A 115 -5.00 -6.72 14.02
C ASP A 115 -5.16 -6.64 15.53
N VAL A 116 -4.18 -6.02 16.17
CA VAL A 116 -4.23 -5.64 17.58
C VAL A 116 -3.90 -4.16 17.68
N ILE A 117 -4.71 -3.41 18.41
CA ILE A 117 -4.49 -1.98 18.64
C ILE A 117 -4.62 -1.65 20.14
N GLY A 118 -3.85 -0.67 20.61
CA GLY A 118 -3.88 -0.19 21.99
C GLY A 118 -3.00 -0.99 22.96
N SER A 119 -2.00 -1.74 22.43
CA SER A 119 -1.00 -2.41 23.26
C SER A 119 0.38 -2.31 22.60
N ALA A 120 1.39 -1.97 23.39
CA ALA A 120 2.80 -1.97 22.97
C ALA A 120 3.55 -3.25 23.38
N SER A 121 2.83 -4.28 23.84
CA SER A 121 3.43 -5.54 24.27
C SER A 121 3.91 -6.35 23.07
N GLN A 122 5.14 -6.87 23.12
CA GLN A 122 5.69 -7.79 22.12
C GLN A 122 4.98 -9.16 22.10
N LEU A 123 4.13 -9.44 23.09
CA LEU A 123 3.27 -10.63 23.06
C LEU A 123 2.26 -10.58 21.91
N ASN A 124 1.96 -9.39 21.38
CA ASN A 124 1.10 -9.26 20.22
C ASN A 124 1.73 -9.87 18.96
N GLU A 125 3.04 -9.62 18.75
CA GLU A 125 3.78 -10.20 17.64
C GLU A 125 3.85 -11.73 17.77
N LEU A 126 4.08 -12.24 18.98
CA LEU A 126 4.06 -13.68 19.24
C LEU A 126 2.70 -14.28 18.91
N GLU A 127 1.61 -13.64 19.32
CA GLU A 127 0.25 -14.12 19.05
C GLU A 127 -0.04 -14.15 17.54
N LEU A 128 0.38 -13.13 16.79
CA LEU A 128 0.24 -13.11 15.32
C LEU A 128 1.01 -14.26 14.66
N VAL A 129 2.23 -14.53 15.11
CA VAL A 129 3.02 -15.68 14.63
C VAL A 129 2.30 -17.00 14.93
N GLN A 130 1.73 -17.16 16.12
CA GLN A 130 0.97 -18.36 16.49
C GLN A 130 -0.30 -18.54 15.65
N ILE A 131 -0.98 -17.43 15.29
CA ILE A 131 -2.13 -17.47 14.38
C ILE A 131 -1.71 -18.03 13.01
N VAL A 132 -0.60 -17.53 12.44
CA VAL A 132 -0.07 -18.00 11.15
C VAL A 132 0.27 -19.48 11.23
N ASP A 133 1.04 -19.91 12.23
CA ASP A 133 1.43 -21.31 12.42
C ASP A 133 0.20 -22.22 12.52
N ARG A 134 -0.77 -21.84 13.35
CA ARG A 134 -2.00 -22.62 13.52
C ARG A 134 -2.84 -22.71 12.26
N VAL A 135 -3.02 -21.59 11.54
CA VAL A 135 -3.84 -21.57 10.32
C VAL A 135 -3.22 -22.45 9.23
N PHE A 136 -1.93 -22.31 8.97
CA PHE A 136 -1.26 -23.11 7.96
C PHE A 136 -1.12 -24.58 8.38
N GLY A 137 -0.98 -24.86 9.68
CA GLY A 137 -1.06 -26.22 10.22
C GLY A 137 -2.42 -26.88 9.97
N LEU A 138 -3.53 -26.15 10.09
CA LEU A 138 -4.87 -26.66 9.75
C LEU A 138 -5.05 -26.99 8.26
N PHE A 139 -4.32 -26.31 7.39
CA PHE A 139 -4.31 -26.59 5.95
C PHE A 139 -3.29 -27.65 5.53
N ASP A 140 -2.52 -28.20 6.47
CA ASP A 140 -1.40 -29.11 6.21
C ASP A 140 -0.35 -28.49 5.25
N VAL A 141 -0.14 -27.17 5.35
CA VAL A 141 0.84 -26.44 4.55
C VAL A 141 2.04 -26.09 5.41
N ARG A 142 3.21 -26.60 5.03
CA ARG A 142 4.47 -26.23 5.68
C ARG A 142 4.85 -24.80 5.32
N VAL A 143 5.10 -23.97 6.32
CA VAL A 143 5.50 -22.59 6.16
C VAL A 143 6.80 -22.31 6.91
N CYS A 144 7.57 -21.37 6.40
CA CYS A 144 8.71 -20.77 7.09
C CYS A 144 8.36 -19.32 7.39
N ILE A 145 8.23 -18.98 8.67
CA ILE A 145 7.91 -17.63 9.10
C ILE A 145 9.22 -16.85 9.24
N LYS A 146 9.47 -15.91 8.32
CA LYS A 146 10.63 -15.00 8.38
C LYS A 146 10.23 -13.77 9.20
N ILE A 147 10.93 -13.52 10.29
CA ILE A 147 10.72 -12.37 11.17
C ILE A 147 11.91 -11.44 11.05
N ASN A 148 11.65 -10.16 10.89
CA ASN A 148 12.68 -9.13 10.85
C ASN A 148 12.25 -7.91 11.68
N ASN A 149 13.23 -7.16 12.15
CA ASN A 149 13.01 -5.86 12.79
C ASN A 149 13.86 -4.81 12.07
N ARG A 150 13.24 -3.74 11.62
CA ARG A 150 13.92 -2.65 10.92
C ARG A 150 15.10 -2.06 11.70
N LYS A 151 15.01 -2.07 13.05
CA LYS A 151 16.12 -1.61 13.91
C LYS A 151 17.40 -2.45 13.75
N VAL A 152 17.27 -3.74 13.43
CA VAL A 152 18.44 -4.60 13.16
C VAL A 152 19.14 -4.12 11.90
N LEU A 153 18.39 -3.83 10.83
CA LEU A 153 18.94 -3.32 9.57
C LEU A 153 19.56 -1.92 9.76
N THR A 154 18.91 -1.06 10.53
CA THR A 154 19.47 0.26 10.89
C THR A 154 20.78 0.11 11.65
N GLY A 155 20.84 -0.75 12.68
CA GLY A 155 22.06 -1.01 13.44
C GLY A 155 23.19 -1.60 12.59
N LEU A 156 22.88 -2.46 11.63
CA LEU A 156 23.87 -2.95 10.67
C LEU A 156 24.45 -1.83 9.81
N ALA A 157 23.60 -0.95 9.28
CA ALA A 157 24.06 0.20 8.49
C ALA A 157 24.94 1.16 9.31
N GLU A 158 24.58 1.39 10.58
CA GLU A 158 25.37 2.19 11.53
C GLU A 158 26.75 1.56 11.77
N ILE A 159 26.81 0.23 12.01
CA ILE A 159 28.06 -0.50 12.22
C ILE A 159 28.94 -0.45 10.97
N CYS A 160 28.34 -0.51 9.78
CA CYS A 160 29.04 -0.38 8.50
C CYS A 160 29.49 1.06 8.19
N GLY A 161 29.09 2.06 8.98
CA GLY A 161 29.45 3.47 8.78
C GLY A 161 28.53 4.22 7.81
N PHE A 162 27.38 3.68 7.43
CA PHE A 162 26.46 4.26 6.46
C PHE A 162 25.02 4.48 7.04
N PRO A 163 24.87 5.19 8.16
CA PRO A 163 23.58 5.35 8.82
C PRO A 163 22.51 6.03 7.94
N ASP A 164 22.93 6.90 7.03
CA ASP A 164 22.02 7.64 6.13
C ASP A 164 21.57 6.81 4.91
N LYS A 165 22.21 5.65 4.65
CA LYS A 165 21.93 4.79 3.48
C LYS A 165 21.10 3.53 3.82
N VAL A 166 20.43 3.49 4.97
CA VAL A 166 19.64 2.33 5.41
C VAL A 166 18.61 1.89 4.35
N VAL A 167 17.97 2.86 3.68
CA VAL A 167 16.96 2.57 2.65
C VAL A 167 17.60 1.92 1.43
N ASP A 168 18.71 2.47 0.93
CA ASP A 168 19.41 1.93 -0.25
C ASP A 168 19.95 0.54 0.03
N ILE A 169 20.56 0.32 1.21
CA ILE A 169 21.06 -0.97 1.66
C ILE A 169 19.93 -1.99 1.73
N THR A 170 18.79 -1.65 2.34
CA THR A 170 17.67 -2.59 2.49
C THR A 170 17.02 -2.93 1.15
N VAL A 171 16.87 -1.94 0.25
CA VAL A 171 16.34 -2.16 -1.11
C VAL A 171 17.28 -3.04 -1.93
N ALA A 172 18.58 -2.88 -1.77
CA ALA A 172 19.57 -3.72 -2.44
C ALA A 172 19.51 -5.17 -1.91
N ILE A 173 19.47 -5.35 -0.58
CA ILE A 173 19.36 -6.68 0.05
C ILE A 173 18.10 -7.42 -0.40
N ASP A 174 16.96 -6.75 -0.52
CA ASP A 174 15.70 -7.35 -0.98
C ASP A 174 15.76 -7.91 -2.42
N LYS A 175 16.76 -7.51 -3.18
CA LYS A 175 16.98 -7.99 -4.55
C LYS A 175 17.85 -9.24 -4.63
N ILE A 176 18.55 -9.63 -3.56
CA ILE A 176 19.51 -10.75 -3.56
C ILE A 176 18.88 -12.02 -4.13
N ASP A 177 17.66 -12.37 -3.70
CA ASP A 177 16.96 -13.57 -4.15
C ASP A 177 16.54 -13.51 -5.63
N LYS A 178 16.54 -12.31 -6.26
CA LYS A 178 16.08 -12.08 -7.63
C LYS A 178 17.22 -11.95 -8.63
N ILE A 179 18.28 -11.23 -8.27
CA ILE A 179 19.38 -10.87 -9.18
C ILE A 179 20.73 -11.43 -8.76
N GLY A 180 20.82 -12.06 -7.58
CA GLY A 180 22.04 -12.64 -7.03
C GLY A 180 22.93 -11.63 -6.30
N LEU A 181 23.85 -12.15 -5.51
CA LEU A 181 24.72 -11.36 -4.63
C LEU A 181 25.66 -10.42 -5.43
N GLU A 182 26.29 -10.93 -6.49
CA GLU A 182 27.25 -10.16 -7.30
C GLU A 182 26.62 -8.91 -7.93
N ALA A 183 25.38 -9.03 -8.44
CA ALA A 183 24.66 -7.90 -9.02
C ALA A 183 24.23 -6.87 -7.96
N VAL A 184 23.90 -7.33 -6.74
CA VAL A 184 23.58 -6.45 -5.61
C VAL A 184 24.81 -5.71 -5.12
N GLU A 185 25.97 -6.38 -5.03
CA GLU A 185 27.25 -5.76 -4.68
C GLU A 185 27.62 -4.65 -5.69
N ALA A 186 27.48 -4.93 -6.98
CA ALA A 186 27.72 -3.93 -8.03
C ALA A 186 26.78 -2.71 -7.90
N GLU A 187 25.47 -2.93 -7.66
CA GLU A 187 24.50 -1.85 -7.43
C GLU A 187 24.86 -1.02 -6.17
N MET A 188 25.29 -1.67 -5.11
CA MET A 188 25.68 -0.97 -3.88
C MET A 188 26.95 -0.13 -4.08
N LEU A 189 27.94 -0.63 -4.82
CA LEU A 189 29.16 0.12 -5.15
C LEU A 189 28.87 1.32 -6.07
N GLU A 190 27.92 1.20 -6.99
CA GLU A 190 27.50 2.31 -7.86
C GLU A 190 26.82 3.45 -7.09
N LYS A 191 26.10 3.11 -6.02
CA LYS A 191 25.40 4.08 -5.17
C LYS A 191 26.27 4.70 -4.06
N GLY A 192 27.49 4.23 -3.90
CA GLY A 192 28.49 4.73 -2.94
C GLY A 192 28.24 4.27 -1.53
#